data_15c1bc55a5a46dc91db3820250651298
#
_entry.id   15c1bc55a5a46dc91db3820250651298
#
_cell.length_a   1.000
_cell.length_b   1.000
_cell.length_c   1.000
_cell.angle_alpha   90.00
_cell.angle_beta   90.00
_cell.angle_gamma   90.00
#
_symmetry.space_group_name_H-M   'P 1'
#
loop_
_entity.id
_entity.type
_entity.pdbx_description
1 polymer ?
#
loop_
_entity_poly.entity_id
_entity_poly.type
_entity_poly.pdbx_seq_one_letter_code
_entity_poly.pdbx_strand_id
1 'polypeptide(L)'
;MTNEQIRQELIDMIPFRHMERFETLWTMLTPKYERLSSEQIKIQQELENEREMFWSALEDITCSVLGIPSQQLYTPTRRREIVTARQVIFFLIRPCYLQSYESIGKHYGKDHATVMHGVKQVSWQIECDKNYAANVERICFLLNDMGYAKPMKFYTKFVEHLEHQKEIKLKKQLKRK
;
A
#
# COMPACT_ATOMS: atom_id res chain seq x y z
N MET A 1 -11.00 -24.07 -5.78
CA MET A 1 -10.82 -25.44 -5.21
C MET A 1 -10.26 -25.29 -3.82
N THR A 2 -10.83 -26.02 -2.85
CA THR A 2 -10.29 -26.09 -1.50
C THR A 2 -9.08 -27.04 -1.45
N ASN A 3 -8.20 -26.89 -0.44
CA ASN A 3 -7.07 -27.82 -0.27
C ASN A 3 -7.52 -29.28 -0.12
N GLU A 4 -8.73 -29.52 0.42
CA GLU A 4 -9.32 -30.85 0.49
C GLU A 4 -9.74 -31.41 -0.88
N GLN A 5 -10.28 -30.58 -1.76
CA GLN A 5 -10.63 -30.98 -3.12
C GLN A 5 -9.38 -31.32 -3.94
N ILE A 6 -8.32 -30.50 -3.81
CA ILE A 6 -7.02 -30.78 -4.46
C ILE A 6 -6.41 -32.07 -3.89
N ARG A 7 -6.47 -32.26 -2.57
CA ARG A 7 -5.99 -33.48 -1.92
C ARG A 7 -6.71 -34.71 -2.45
N GLN A 8 -8.05 -34.66 -2.56
CA GLN A 8 -8.86 -35.78 -3.04
C GLN A 8 -8.54 -36.12 -4.51
N GLU A 9 -8.45 -35.11 -5.37
CA GLU A 9 -8.05 -35.34 -6.77
C GLU A 9 -6.66 -35.98 -6.90
N LEU A 10 -5.70 -35.53 -6.08
CA LEU A 10 -4.36 -36.11 -6.06
C LEU A 10 -4.35 -37.56 -5.53
N ILE A 11 -5.16 -37.87 -4.51
CA ILE A 11 -5.33 -39.21 -3.98
C ILE A 11 -5.87 -40.16 -5.05
N ASP A 12 -6.87 -39.72 -5.82
CA ASP A 12 -7.50 -40.51 -6.87
C ASP A 12 -6.55 -40.81 -8.05
N MET A 13 -5.52 -39.99 -8.23
CA MET A 13 -4.50 -40.17 -9.27
C MET A 13 -3.30 -41.01 -8.84
N ILE A 14 -3.12 -41.29 -7.53
CA ILE A 14 -1.93 -41.99 -7.02
C ILE A 14 -2.21 -43.47 -6.84
N PRO A 15 -1.35 -44.37 -7.39
CA PRO A 15 -1.47 -45.80 -7.15
C PRO A 15 -1.37 -46.14 -5.66
N PHE A 16 -2.24 -47.03 -5.16
CA PHE A 16 -2.34 -47.43 -3.76
C PHE A 16 -1.00 -47.73 -3.08
N ARG A 17 -0.04 -48.34 -3.80
CA ARG A 17 1.32 -48.64 -3.31
C ARG A 17 2.17 -47.43 -2.94
N HIS A 18 1.75 -46.20 -3.29
CA HIS A 18 2.47 -44.95 -2.99
C HIS A 18 1.72 -44.07 -2.01
N MET A 19 0.62 -44.52 -1.46
CA MET A 19 -0.26 -43.74 -0.57
C MET A 19 0.44 -43.32 0.70
N GLU A 20 1.19 -44.21 1.36
CA GLU A 20 1.94 -43.85 2.59
C GLU A 20 2.97 -42.73 2.34
N ARG A 21 3.66 -42.79 1.20
CA ARG A 21 4.65 -41.80 0.81
C ARG A 21 3.97 -40.47 0.46
N PHE A 22 2.81 -40.52 -0.17
CA PHE A 22 2.00 -39.33 -0.44
C PHE A 22 1.51 -38.68 0.87
N GLU A 23 0.95 -39.43 1.79
CA GLU A 23 0.47 -38.92 3.08
C GLU A 23 1.62 -38.31 3.90
N THR A 24 2.80 -38.93 3.87
CA THR A 24 3.99 -38.39 4.53
C THR A 24 4.43 -37.06 3.91
N LEU A 25 4.48 -36.97 2.58
CA LEU A 25 4.83 -35.74 1.86
C LEU A 25 3.75 -34.68 2.03
N TRP A 26 2.47 -35.07 1.99
CA TRP A 26 1.35 -34.16 2.20
C TRP A 26 1.38 -33.55 3.62
N THR A 27 1.58 -34.35 4.64
CA THR A 27 1.78 -33.89 6.04
C THR A 27 3.02 -33.04 6.22
N MET A 28 4.09 -33.25 5.46
CA MET A 28 5.28 -32.38 5.47
C MET A 28 5.07 -31.07 4.74
N LEU A 29 4.26 -31.07 3.68
CA LEU A 29 4.00 -29.88 2.86
C LEU A 29 2.86 -29.02 3.39
N THR A 30 1.89 -29.61 4.09
CA THR A 30 0.71 -28.89 4.63
C THR A 30 0.88 -28.20 5.99
N PRO A 31 1.92 -28.42 6.83
CA PRO A 31 2.04 -27.76 8.12
C PRO A 31 2.21 -26.22 8.02
N LYS A 32 2.57 -25.68 6.87
CA LYS A 32 2.68 -24.23 6.68
C LYS A 32 1.39 -23.53 6.22
N TYR A 33 0.37 -24.31 5.90
CA TYR A 33 -0.96 -23.80 5.56
C TYR A 33 -1.96 -24.34 6.59
N GLU A 34 -1.69 -24.11 7.89
CA GLU A 34 -2.73 -24.22 8.90
C GLU A 34 -3.92 -23.40 8.39
N ARG A 35 -5.07 -24.05 8.27
CA ARG A 35 -6.33 -23.37 8.00
C ARG A 35 -6.43 -22.27 9.02
N LEU A 36 -6.41 -21.04 8.57
CA LEU A 36 -6.72 -19.91 9.42
C LEU A 36 -8.01 -20.28 10.19
N SER A 37 -7.98 -20.18 11.51
CA SER A 37 -9.17 -20.42 12.29
C SER A 37 -10.30 -19.52 11.76
N SER A 38 -11.55 -19.91 11.96
CA SER A 38 -12.71 -19.08 11.52
C SER A 38 -12.62 -17.65 12.06
N GLU A 39 -11.97 -17.48 13.19
CA GLU A 39 -11.71 -16.20 13.84
C GLU A 39 -10.60 -15.41 13.10
N GLN A 40 -9.52 -16.07 12.68
CA GLN A 40 -8.45 -15.45 11.88
C GLN A 40 -8.96 -15.02 10.50
N ILE A 41 -9.85 -15.80 9.88
CA ILE A 41 -10.49 -15.44 8.61
C ILE A 41 -11.35 -14.19 8.79
N LYS A 42 -12.13 -14.09 9.86
CA LYS A 42 -12.94 -12.90 10.16
C LYS A 42 -12.07 -11.66 10.37
N ILE A 43 -11.02 -11.77 11.18
CA ILE A 43 -10.08 -10.66 11.42
C ILE A 43 -9.44 -10.21 10.10
N GLN A 44 -9.04 -11.14 9.24
CA GLN A 44 -8.46 -10.82 7.94
C GLN A 44 -9.45 -10.11 7.03
N GLN A 45 -10.71 -10.54 7.00
CA GLN A 45 -11.79 -9.87 6.25
C GLN A 45 -12.07 -8.46 6.77
N GLU A 46 -12.11 -8.28 8.09
CA GLU A 46 -12.29 -6.96 8.71
C GLU A 46 -11.15 -6.01 8.35
N LEU A 47 -9.89 -6.48 8.38
CA LEU A 47 -8.71 -5.70 7.97
C LEU A 47 -8.74 -5.35 6.48
N GLU A 48 -9.20 -6.26 5.63
CA GLU A 48 -9.36 -5.98 4.20
C GLU A 48 -10.45 -4.95 3.94
N ASN A 49 -11.60 -5.06 4.61
CA ASN A 49 -12.69 -4.09 4.51
C ASN A 49 -12.24 -2.70 5.01
N GLU A 50 -11.54 -2.62 6.17
CA GLU A 50 -10.97 -1.35 6.66
C GLU A 50 -10.02 -0.73 5.63
N ARG A 51 -9.19 -1.54 5.01
CA ARG A 51 -8.25 -1.09 3.98
C ARG A 51 -8.97 -0.54 2.75
N GLU A 52 -9.99 -1.22 2.26
CA GLU A 52 -10.77 -0.78 1.09
C GLU A 52 -11.52 0.52 1.37
N MET A 53 -12.14 0.64 2.54
CA MET A 53 -12.81 1.86 2.99
C MET A 53 -11.82 3.03 3.07
N PHE A 54 -10.65 2.80 3.67
CA PHE A 54 -9.59 3.81 3.71
C PHE A 54 -9.11 4.21 2.32
N TRP A 55 -8.94 3.25 1.41
CA TRP A 55 -8.48 3.53 0.05
C TRP A 55 -9.46 4.42 -0.70
N SER A 56 -10.75 4.09 -0.64
CA SER A 56 -11.81 4.93 -1.21
C SER A 56 -11.83 6.33 -0.61
N ALA A 57 -11.76 6.46 0.72
CA ALA A 57 -11.71 7.76 1.40
C ALA A 57 -10.48 8.58 0.99
N LEU A 58 -9.31 7.95 0.87
CA LEU A 58 -8.07 8.61 0.42
C LEU A 58 -8.19 9.13 -1.02
N GLU A 59 -8.79 8.35 -1.93
CA GLU A 59 -9.05 8.78 -3.31
C GLU A 59 -9.99 9.98 -3.37
N ASP A 60 -11.11 9.91 -2.68
CA ASP A 60 -12.13 10.96 -2.66
C ASP A 60 -11.59 12.27 -2.08
N ILE A 61 -10.90 12.21 -0.94
CA ILE A 61 -10.29 13.39 -0.33
C ILE A 61 -9.19 13.96 -1.20
N THR A 62 -8.31 13.12 -1.76
CA THR A 62 -7.23 13.59 -2.64
C THR A 62 -7.81 14.27 -3.87
N CYS A 63 -8.82 13.68 -4.49
CA CYS A 63 -9.50 14.25 -5.64
C CYS A 63 -10.22 15.54 -5.31
N SER A 64 -10.89 15.62 -4.16
CA SER A 64 -11.55 16.84 -3.69
C SER A 64 -10.57 17.98 -3.45
N VAL A 65 -9.45 17.73 -2.77
CA VAL A 65 -8.41 18.75 -2.48
C VAL A 65 -7.73 19.24 -3.76
N LEU A 66 -7.51 18.36 -4.74
CA LEU A 66 -6.85 18.71 -6.00
C LEU A 66 -7.83 19.12 -7.12
N GLY A 67 -9.14 19.10 -6.86
CA GLY A 67 -10.16 19.51 -7.84
C GLY A 67 -10.27 18.57 -9.05
N ILE A 68 -10.13 17.26 -8.85
CA ILE A 68 -10.12 16.24 -9.91
C ILE A 68 -11.29 15.28 -9.73
N PRO A 69 -12.01 14.89 -10.79
CA PRO A 69 -13.00 13.82 -10.73
C PRO A 69 -12.33 12.46 -10.42
N SER A 70 -12.84 11.71 -9.44
CA SER A 70 -12.24 10.43 -8.99
C SER A 70 -12.15 9.38 -10.10
N GLN A 71 -13.11 9.34 -11.03
CA GLN A 71 -13.08 8.42 -12.17
C GLN A 71 -11.83 8.59 -13.06
N GLN A 72 -11.21 9.77 -13.08
CA GLN A 72 -10.00 10.03 -13.85
C GLN A 72 -8.74 9.37 -13.28
N LEU A 73 -8.77 8.95 -12.02
CA LEU A 73 -7.65 8.20 -11.41
C LEU A 73 -7.35 6.89 -12.14
N TYR A 74 -8.35 6.27 -12.73
CA TYR A 74 -8.24 4.96 -13.42
C TYR A 74 -7.98 5.08 -14.92
N THR A 75 -8.04 6.30 -15.48
CA THR A 75 -7.85 6.50 -16.91
C THR A 75 -6.37 6.46 -17.31
N PRO A 76 -6.01 5.99 -18.52
CA PRO A 76 -4.62 5.95 -18.98
C PRO A 76 -4.11 7.34 -19.41
N THR A 77 -4.35 8.36 -18.62
CA THR A 77 -3.96 9.75 -18.92
C THR A 77 -2.63 10.12 -18.28
N ARG A 78 -1.88 11.03 -18.97
CA ARG A 78 -0.62 11.63 -18.48
C ARG A 78 -0.82 13.09 -18.03
N ARG A 79 -2.07 13.57 -17.90
CA ARG A 79 -2.34 14.93 -17.40
C ARG A 79 -1.71 15.09 -16.02
N ARG A 80 -0.96 16.18 -15.85
CA ARG A 80 -0.13 16.43 -14.65
C ARG A 80 -0.91 16.33 -13.36
N GLU A 81 -2.10 16.91 -13.31
CA GLU A 81 -2.96 16.95 -12.13
C GLU A 81 -3.34 15.53 -11.67
N ILE A 82 -3.75 14.68 -12.64
CA ILE A 82 -4.17 13.30 -12.37
C ILE A 82 -2.99 12.42 -11.97
N VAL A 83 -1.82 12.63 -12.59
CA VAL A 83 -0.59 11.94 -12.21
C VAL A 83 -0.19 12.33 -10.80
N THR A 84 -0.26 13.62 -10.46
CA THR A 84 0.01 14.12 -9.11
C THR A 84 -0.91 13.50 -8.06
N ALA A 85 -2.22 13.42 -8.34
CA ALA A 85 -3.17 12.78 -7.42
C ALA A 85 -2.82 11.31 -7.16
N ARG A 86 -2.58 10.52 -8.22
CA ARG A 86 -2.14 9.13 -8.08
C ARG A 86 -0.88 9.00 -7.25
N GLN A 87 0.12 9.87 -7.48
CA GLN A 87 1.39 9.84 -6.77
C GLN A 87 1.20 10.10 -5.27
N VAL A 88 0.34 11.08 -4.89
CA VAL A 88 0.00 11.35 -3.48
C VAL A 88 -0.68 10.14 -2.85
N ILE A 89 -1.63 9.51 -3.55
CA ILE A 89 -2.28 8.29 -3.08
C ILE A 89 -1.25 7.17 -2.87
N PHE A 90 -0.34 6.93 -3.83
CA PHE A 90 0.73 5.92 -3.71
C PHE A 90 1.63 6.17 -2.49
N PHE A 91 1.95 7.44 -2.25
CA PHE A 91 2.79 7.85 -1.13
C PHE A 91 2.13 7.57 0.22
N LEU A 92 0.82 7.81 0.37
CA LEU A 92 0.09 7.66 1.62
C LEU A 92 -0.39 6.23 1.89
N ILE A 93 -0.88 5.50 0.86
CA ILE A 93 -1.43 4.15 1.05
C ILE A 93 -0.36 3.14 1.48
N ARG A 94 0.85 3.26 0.93
CA ARG A 94 1.93 2.30 1.15
C ARG A 94 2.31 2.15 2.63
N PRO A 95 2.65 3.21 3.38
CA PRO A 95 3.04 3.09 4.79
C PRO A 95 1.85 2.82 5.72
N CYS A 96 0.64 3.24 5.35
CA CYS A 96 -0.53 3.09 6.20
C CYS A 96 -1.02 1.64 6.30
N TYR A 97 -0.90 0.88 5.19
CA TYR A 97 -1.38 -0.50 5.11
C TYR A 97 -0.34 -1.48 4.56
N LEU A 98 0.95 -1.11 4.57
CA LEU A 98 2.09 -1.93 4.14
C LEU A 98 1.91 -2.54 2.73
N GLN A 99 1.22 -1.81 1.84
CA GLN A 99 0.96 -2.27 0.49
C GLN A 99 2.25 -2.35 -0.34
N SER A 100 2.39 -3.43 -1.12
CA SER A 100 3.49 -3.53 -2.07
C SER A 100 3.29 -2.57 -3.25
N TYR A 101 4.40 -2.14 -3.87
CA TYR A 101 4.32 -1.33 -5.09
C TYR A 101 3.57 -2.04 -6.23
N GLU A 102 3.68 -3.37 -6.28
CA GLU A 102 2.98 -4.19 -7.26
C GLU A 102 1.46 -4.19 -7.03
N SER A 103 1.02 -4.38 -5.76
CA SER A 103 -0.39 -4.33 -5.40
C SER A 103 -1.02 -2.98 -5.74
N ILE A 104 -0.35 -1.88 -5.37
CA ILE A 104 -0.79 -0.53 -5.70
C ILE A 104 -0.84 -0.33 -7.22
N GLY A 105 0.18 -0.80 -7.93
CA GLY A 105 0.24 -0.71 -9.39
C GLY A 105 -0.92 -1.44 -10.07
N LYS A 106 -1.23 -2.66 -9.66
CA LYS A 106 -2.37 -3.44 -10.17
C LYS A 106 -3.70 -2.70 -10.04
N HIS A 107 -3.93 -2.03 -8.90
CA HIS A 107 -5.16 -1.27 -8.66
C HIS A 107 -5.38 -0.13 -9.68
N TYR A 108 -4.32 0.55 -10.10
CA TYR A 108 -4.37 1.67 -11.05
C TYR A 108 -3.94 1.31 -12.48
N GLY A 109 -3.73 0.05 -12.80
CA GLY A 109 -3.20 -0.39 -14.11
C GLY A 109 -1.82 0.19 -14.41
N LYS A 110 -0.93 0.24 -13.41
CA LYS A 110 0.44 0.73 -13.50
C LYS A 110 1.43 -0.35 -13.06
N ASP A 111 2.65 -0.27 -13.59
CA ASP A 111 3.75 -1.11 -13.13
C ASP A 111 4.31 -0.64 -11.77
N HIS A 112 5.00 -1.53 -11.08
CA HIS A 112 5.60 -1.25 -9.77
C HIS A 112 6.66 -0.13 -9.83
N ALA A 113 7.39 0.00 -10.95
CA ALA A 113 8.41 1.03 -11.14
C ALA A 113 7.78 2.42 -11.23
N THR A 114 6.64 2.55 -11.92
CA THR A 114 5.85 3.78 -11.96
C THR A 114 5.38 4.20 -10.57
N VAL A 115 4.90 3.25 -9.76
CA VAL A 115 4.46 3.53 -8.38
C VAL A 115 5.64 3.97 -7.52
N MET A 116 6.75 3.25 -7.58
CA MET A 116 7.97 3.58 -6.83
C MET A 116 8.52 4.96 -7.20
N HIS A 117 8.54 5.28 -8.50
CA HIS A 117 8.94 6.61 -8.97
C HIS A 117 7.98 7.70 -8.44
N GLY A 118 6.67 7.44 -8.49
CA GLY A 118 5.65 8.36 -7.96
C GLY A 118 5.85 8.68 -6.48
N VAL A 119 6.10 7.67 -5.64
CA VAL A 119 6.40 7.85 -4.21
C VAL A 119 7.64 8.72 -4.00
N LYS A 120 8.73 8.48 -4.74
CA LYS A 120 9.95 9.30 -4.68
C LYS A 120 9.69 10.75 -5.11
N GLN A 121 8.88 10.93 -6.16
CA GLN A 121 8.55 12.25 -6.67
C GLN A 121 7.78 13.08 -5.64
N VAL A 122 6.80 12.49 -4.94
CA VAL A 122 6.06 13.16 -3.86
C VAL A 122 6.99 13.56 -2.71
N SER A 123 7.87 12.67 -2.28
CA SER A 123 8.85 12.95 -1.23
C SER A 123 9.72 14.16 -1.58
N TRP A 124 10.19 14.23 -2.83
CA TRP A 124 10.96 15.35 -3.32
C TRP A 124 10.14 16.65 -3.41
N GLN A 125 8.89 16.58 -3.91
CA GLN A 125 8.03 17.75 -4.03
C GLN A 125 7.67 18.35 -2.65
N ILE A 126 7.41 17.53 -1.64
CA ILE A 126 7.18 17.99 -0.26
C ILE A 126 8.42 18.76 0.26
N GLU A 127 9.62 18.33 -0.11
CA GLU A 127 10.86 19.03 0.31
C GLU A 127 11.03 20.39 -0.38
N CYS A 128 10.61 20.51 -1.66
CA CYS A 128 10.90 21.67 -2.51
C CYS A 128 9.76 22.67 -2.65
N ASP A 129 8.50 22.24 -2.52
CA ASP A 129 7.31 23.05 -2.77
C ASP A 129 6.39 23.10 -1.53
N LYS A 130 6.35 24.26 -0.87
CA LYS A 130 5.52 24.47 0.32
C LYS A 130 4.02 24.35 0.05
N ASN A 131 3.54 24.78 -1.13
CA ASN A 131 2.13 24.70 -1.48
C ASN A 131 1.73 23.22 -1.72
N TYR A 132 2.62 22.47 -2.35
CA TYR A 132 2.41 21.03 -2.51
C TYR A 132 2.40 20.31 -1.16
N ALA A 133 3.35 20.61 -0.28
CA ALA A 133 3.40 20.07 1.07
C ALA A 133 2.13 20.38 1.87
N ALA A 134 1.63 21.61 1.80
CA ALA A 134 0.39 22.04 2.45
C ALA A 134 -0.85 21.25 1.93
N ASN A 135 -0.92 20.96 0.64
CA ASN A 135 -1.99 20.13 0.08
C ASN A 135 -1.94 18.70 0.61
N VAL A 136 -0.75 18.08 0.68
CA VAL A 136 -0.59 16.72 1.24
C VAL A 136 -0.94 16.71 2.72
N GLU A 137 -0.51 17.71 3.48
CA GLU A 137 -0.87 17.86 4.89
C GLU A 137 -2.38 17.99 5.09
N ARG A 138 -3.04 18.80 4.26
CA ARG A 138 -4.49 18.96 4.27
C ARG A 138 -5.22 17.65 4.01
N ILE A 139 -4.74 16.86 3.08
CA ILE A 139 -5.30 15.52 2.81
C ILE A 139 -5.15 14.63 4.07
N CYS A 140 -3.98 14.61 4.70
CA CYS A 140 -3.75 13.86 5.92
C CYS A 140 -4.63 14.34 7.08
N PHE A 141 -4.84 15.66 7.21
CA PHE A 141 -5.72 16.24 8.21
C PHE A 141 -7.18 15.82 8.03
N LEU A 142 -7.71 15.91 6.81
CA LEU A 142 -9.08 15.51 6.50
C LEU A 142 -9.31 14.01 6.74
N LEU A 143 -8.32 13.16 6.40
CA LEU A 143 -8.38 11.73 6.71
C LEU A 143 -8.38 11.47 8.22
N ASN A 144 -7.58 12.22 8.98
CA ASN A 144 -7.57 12.11 10.44
C ASN A 144 -8.92 12.51 11.06
N ASP A 145 -9.57 13.53 10.52
CA ASP A 145 -10.89 14.01 10.95
C ASP A 145 -11.99 12.95 10.69
N MET A 146 -11.81 12.13 9.65
CA MET A 146 -12.67 10.96 9.36
C MET A 146 -12.32 9.71 10.22
N GLY A 147 -11.37 9.80 11.15
CA GLY A 147 -10.94 8.69 12.02
C GLY A 147 -9.70 7.92 11.51
N TYR A 148 -9.15 8.26 10.34
CA TYR A 148 -7.95 7.61 9.81
C TYR A 148 -6.67 8.32 10.29
N ALA A 149 -6.19 8.00 11.48
CA ALA A 149 -5.03 8.67 12.08
C ALA A 149 -3.66 8.26 11.47
N LYS A 150 -3.58 7.13 10.77
CA LYS A 150 -2.31 6.60 10.22
C LYS A 150 -1.61 7.56 9.25
N PRO A 151 -2.30 8.20 8.26
CA PRO A 151 -1.67 9.13 7.33
C PRO A 151 -1.03 10.34 8.01
N MET A 152 -1.73 10.95 8.98
CA MET A 152 -1.21 12.12 9.68
C MET A 152 0.02 11.76 10.53
N LYS A 153 -0.01 10.66 11.26
CA LYS A 153 1.14 10.15 12.02
C LYS A 153 2.35 9.85 11.13
N PHE A 154 2.12 9.27 9.96
CA PHE A 154 3.17 9.03 8.98
C PHE A 154 3.74 10.34 8.44
N TYR A 155 2.89 11.26 8.01
CA TYR A 155 3.29 12.54 7.42
C TYR A 155 4.12 13.38 8.40
N THR A 156 3.69 13.49 9.65
CA THR A 156 4.42 14.22 10.70
C THR A 156 5.84 13.66 10.88
N LYS A 157 5.97 12.34 11.05
CA LYS A 157 7.29 11.69 11.14
C LYS A 157 8.15 11.87 9.88
N PHE A 158 7.53 11.89 8.73
CA PHE A 158 8.22 12.09 7.47
C PHE A 158 8.79 13.51 7.38
N VAL A 159 8.02 14.53 7.75
CA VAL A 159 8.47 15.94 7.76
C VAL A 159 9.59 16.15 8.79
N GLU A 160 9.45 15.63 10.00
CA GLU A 160 10.50 15.67 11.03
C GLU A 160 11.81 15.05 10.51
N HIS A 161 11.72 13.92 9.82
CA HIS A 161 12.89 13.29 9.21
C HIS A 161 13.55 14.18 8.14
N LEU A 162 12.76 14.84 7.29
CA LEU A 162 13.29 15.77 6.28
C LEU A 162 14.01 16.96 6.91
N GLU A 163 13.44 17.54 7.97
CA GLU A 163 14.06 18.65 8.71
C GLU A 163 15.40 18.24 9.32
N HIS A 164 15.42 17.09 9.98
CA HIS A 164 16.65 16.54 10.54
C HIS A 164 17.75 16.29 9.47
N GLN A 165 17.37 15.78 8.30
CA GLN A 165 18.29 15.62 7.17
C GLN A 165 18.87 16.97 6.67
N LYS A 166 18.04 18.03 6.62
CA LYS A 166 18.47 19.38 6.26
C LYS A 166 19.49 19.92 7.26
N GLU A 167 19.26 19.75 8.57
CA GLU A 167 20.19 20.15 9.60
C GLU A 167 21.54 19.44 9.50
N ILE A 168 21.53 18.13 9.26
CA ILE A 168 22.78 17.35 9.09
C ILE A 168 23.55 17.86 7.87
N LYS A 169 22.87 18.11 6.75
CA LYS A 169 23.50 18.66 5.53
C LYS A 169 24.14 20.01 5.80
N LEU A 170 23.43 20.91 6.51
CA LEU A 170 23.92 22.23 6.87
C LEU A 170 25.16 22.17 7.79
N LYS A 171 25.10 21.33 8.83
CA LYS A 171 26.25 21.12 9.75
C LYS A 171 27.48 20.57 9.02
N LYS A 172 27.30 19.71 8.03
CA LYS A 172 28.40 19.20 7.19
C LYS A 172 29.01 20.27 6.28
N GLN A 173 28.18 21.17 5.74
CA GLN A 173 28.66 22.28 4.90
C GLN A 173 29.47 23.32 5.71
N LEU A 174 29.02 23.61 6.93
CA LEU A 174 29.72 24.55 7.85
C LEU A 174 31.09 24.00 8.30
N LYS A 175 31.26 22.69 8.42
CA LYS A 175 32.54 22.08 8.80
C LYS A 175 33.56 21.99 7.64
N ARG A 176 33.13 22.25 6.40
CA ARG A 176 33.99 22.21 5.20
C ARG A 176 34.51 23.58 4.79
N LYS A 177 34.03 24.65 5.42
CA LYS A 177 34.53 26.03 5.32
C LYS A 177 35.54 26.33 6.42
#